data_28b2140163e9848daaab23f57f3c721d
#
_entry.id   28b2140163e9848daaab23f57f3c721d
#
_cell.length_a   1.000
_cell.length_b   1.000
_cell.length_c   1.000
_cell.angle_alpha   90.00
_cell.angle_beta   90.00
_cell.angle_gamma   90.00
#
_symmetry.space_group_name_H-M   'P 1'
#
loop_
_entity.id
_entity.type
_entity.pdbx_description
1 polymer ?
#
loop_
_entity_poly.entity_id
_entity_poly.type
_entity_poly.pdbx_seq_one_letter_code
_entity_poly.pdbx_strand_id
1 'polypeptide(L)'
;MLNQLFQEDGGGGRPAEKPPSGSVQKTRKNQQKTPGNGDGGSSSEMPQPPWKERAGAVVTVESEVALKKNRVEVEVEVKIPEELKPWLVEDWDLVTRQKKLFQLPAKENVDDILEEYAKCTKSQPSADNKEYAVDEVVGGIKEYFNVMLGTQLLYEFERPQYAEILLAYPDVPVSHIYGAPHLLRLFVRIGTMLAYMPLDEKSLLLLLGYLHDFLKHLAKNSALLFTARDYQVASAEYHHKAL
;
A
#
# COMPACT_ATOMS: atom_id res chain seq x y z
N MET A 1 10.03 -5.04 18.41
CA MET A 1 10.68 -3.73 18.54
C MET A 1 10.54 -2.88 17.28
N LEU A 2 10.95 -3.33 16.09
CA LEU A 2 10.80 -2.56 14.84
C LEU A 2 9.34 -2.24 14.48
N ASN A 3 8.40 -3.15 14.74
CA ASN A 3 6.97 -2.90 14.53
C ASN A 3 6.39 -1.82 15.46
N GLN A 4 7.00 -1.58 16.63
CA GLN A 4 6.55 -0.54 17.56
C GLN A 4 6.93 0.87 17.11
N LEU A 5 8.01 1.03 16.33
CA LEU A 5 8.44 2.34 15.81
C LEU A 5 7.40 2.99 14.89
N PHE A 6 6.49 2.19 14.31
CA PHE A 6 5.45 2.67 13.39
C PHE A 6 4.02 2.57 13.93
N GLN A 7 3.82 2.09 15.17
CA GLN A 7 2.50 1.93 15.77
C GLN A 7 2.00 3.15 16.56
N GLU A 8 2.86 4.06 16.96
CA GLU A 8 2.48 5.16 17.85
C GLU A 8 1.79 6.35 17.16
N ASP A 9 1.84 6.46 15.83
CA ASP A 9 1.26 7.60 15.10
C ASP A 9 -0.10 7.33 14.43
N GLY A 10 -0.80 6.26 14.81
CA GLY A 10 -2.07 5.84 14.21
C GLY A 10 -3.33 6.05 15.06
N GLY A 11 -3.33 6.95 16.03
CA GLY A 11 -4.44 7.07 16.96
C GLY A 11 -4.95 8.49 17.18
N GLY A 12 -5.99 8.90 16.48
CA GLY A 12 -6.70 10.13 16.83
C GLY A 12 -7.69 10.67 15.81
N GLY A 13 -8.54 9.82 15.29
CA GLY A 13 -9.74 10.28 14.59
C GLY A 13 -10.77 10.79 15.59
N ARG A 14 -10.88 12.10 15.80
CA ARG A 14 -12.02 12.72 16.48
C ARG A 14 -13.27 12.56 15.62
N PRO A 15 -14.44 12.27 16.19
CA PRO A 15 -15.71 12.21 15.45
C PRO A 15 -16.09 13.61 14.96
N ALA A 16 -16.38 13.73 13.68
CA ALA A 16 -16.93 14.96 13.11
C ALA A 16 -18.34 15.20 13.63
N GLU A 17 -18.56 16.35 14.22
CA GLU A 17 -19.88 16.89 14.59
C GLU A 17 -20.73 17.11 13.35
N LYS A 18 -21.99 16.66 13.42
CA LYS A 18 -23.04 16.93 12.43
C LYS A 18 -23.48 18.39 12.54
N PRO A 19 -23.67 19.13 11.45
CA PRO A 19 -24.42 20.38 11.49
C PRO A 19 -25.93 20.11 11.52
N PRO A 20 -26.72 21.03 12.08
CA PRO A 20 -28.14 20.81 12.38
C PRO A 20 -29.03 20.96 11.16
N SER A 21 -30.10 20.15 11.17
CA SER A 21 -31.17 20.13 10.20
C SER A 21 -32.03 21.40 10.24
N GLY A 22 -32.18 22.04 9.11
CA GLY A 22 -33.17 23.09 8.87
C GLY A 22 -34.32 22.56 8.03
N SER A 23 -35.46 22.55 8.61
CA SER A 23 -36.76 22.18 8.03
C SER A 23 -37.35 23.31 7.16
N VAL A 24 -37.97 22.99 6.02
CA VAL A 24 -39.17 23.68 5.46
C VAL A 24 -39.84 22.74 4.44
N GLN A 25 -40.90 22.23 4.77
CA GLN A 25 -42.35 22.27 4.45
C GLN A 25 -42.78 22.32 2.97
N LYS A 26 -43.65 21.32 2.66
CA LYS A 26 -44.94 21.33 1.96
C LYS A 26 -44.98 21.69 0.46
N THR A 27 -45.68 20.88 -0.35
CA THR A 27 -47.13 20.76 -0.58
C THR A 27 -47.46 19.69 -1.62
N ARG A 28 -48.36 18.79 -1.30
CA ARG A 28 -49.73 18.53 -1.78
C ARG A 28 -49.96 18.09 -3.24
N LYS A 29 -50.58 16.88 -3.31
CA LYS A 29 -51.88 16.51 -3.94
C LYS A 29 -51.78 16.11 -5.42
N ASN A 30 -52.40 15.02 -5.88
CA ASN A 30 -53.73 14.41 -5.78
C ASN A 30 -53.75 13.12 -6.63
N GLN A 31 -54.27 12.00 -6.16
CA GLN A 31 -55.50 11.30 -6.57
C GLN A 31 -55.66 11.07 -8.10
N GLN A 32 -55.99 9.93 -8.63
CA GLN A 32 -57.11 9.04 -8.40
C GLN A 32 -57.17 7.94 -9.47
N LYS A 33 -57.58 6.75 -9.06
CA LYS A 33 -58.54 5.80 -9.66
C LYS A 33 -58.12 4.78 -10.71
N THR A 34 -58.23 3.54 -10.28
CA THR A 34 -58.65 2.33 -10.99
C THR A 34 -60.08 2.48 -11.59
N PRO A 35 -60.64 1.56 -12.39
CA PRO A 35 -60.33 0.17 -12.72
C PRO A 35 -60.62 -0.22 -14.20
N GLY A 36 -60.37 -1.49 -14.57
CA GLY A 36 -61.01 -2.07 -15.73
C GLY A 36 -60.29 -3.24 -16.41
N ASN A 37 -60.65 -4.36 -16.04
CA ASN A 37 -60.90 -5.66 -16.65
C ASN A 37 -60.65 -5.83 -18.15
N GLY A 38 -60.07 -6.99 -18.54
CA GLY A 38 -60.15 -7.50 -19.90
C GLY A 38 -59.09 -8.53 -20.25
N ASP A 39 -59.35 -9.71 -19.99
CA ASP A 39 -59.18 -11.04 -20.59
C ASP A 39 -58.47 -11.10 -21.94
N GLY A 40 -57.68 -12.20 -22.14
CA GLY A 40 -57.39 -12.73 -23.46
C GLY A 40 -55.96 -13.09 -23.77
N GLY A 41 -55.56 -14.28 -23.44
CA GLY A 41 -54.91 -15.33 -24.19
C GLY A 41 -53.64 -15.06 -25.03
N SER A 42 -52.79 -15.95 -24.81
CA SER A 42 -51.93 -16.67 -25.77
C SER A 42 -50.44 -16.64 -25.51
N SER A 43 -49.99 -17.80 -25.14
CA SER A 43 -48.62 -18.27 -25.03
C SER A 43 -47.74 -17.91 -26.20
N SER A 44 -46.55 -17.48 -25.93
CA SER A 44 -45.37 -17.93 -26.67
C SER A 44 -44.17 -17.94 -25.70
N GLU A 45 -43.83 -19.13 -25.27
CA GLU A 45 -42.60 -19.47 -24.62
C GLU A 45 -41.42 -19.13 -25.54
N MET A 46 -40.60 -18.18 -25.12
CA MET A 46 -39.23 -18.08 -25.64
C MET A 46 -38.31 -18.86 -24.72
N PRO A 47 -37.40 -19.70 -25.23
CA PRO A 47 -36.47 -20.48 -24.42
C PRO A 47 -35.51 -19.57 -23.71
N GLN A 48 -35.43 -19.70 -22.40
CA GLN A 48 -34.43 -19.00 -21.56
C GLN A 48 -33.03 -19.62 -21.77
N PRO A 49 -31.98 -18.80 -21.84
CA PRO A 49 -30.61 -19.30 -21.98
C PRO A 49 -30.13 -20.02 -20.70
N PRO A 50 -29.26 -21.04 -20.85
CA PRO A 50 -28.92 -22.00 -19.76
C PRO A 50 -28.12 -21.47 -18.58
N TRP A 51 -27.81 -20.17 -18.51
CA TRP A 51 -26.99 -19.59 -17.43
C TRP A 51 -27.82 -19.02 -16.26
N LYS A 52 -29.14 -19.03 -16.31
CA LYS A 52 -30.02 -18.49 -15.28
C LYS A 52 -30.31 -19.43 -14.10
N GLU A 53 -29.89 -20.69 -14.15
CA GLU A 53 -30.13 -21.66 -13.07
C GLU A 53 -29.02 -21.77 -12.02
N ARG A 54 -28.03 -20.85 -12.03
CA ARG A 54 -26.96 -20.84 -11.03
C ARG A 54 -26.95 -19.64 -10.08
N ALA A 55 -28.03 -18.89 -10.03
CA ALA A 55 -28.18 -17.79 -9.07
C ALA A 55 -29.18 -18.15 -7.98
N GLY A 56 -28.78 -19.07 -7.11
CA GLY A 56 -29.64 -19.52 -6.01
C GLY A 56 -28.91 -20.32 -4.93
N ALA A 57 -27.57 -20.24 -4.87
CA ALA A 57 -26.86 -20.68 -3.70
C ALA A 57 -26.95 -19.57 -2.65
N VAL A 58 -27.95 -19.67 -1.76
CA VAL A 58 -27.97 -18.94 -0.51
C VAL A 58 -26.73 -19.38 0.25
N VAL A 59 -25.69 -18.53 0.23
CA VAL A 59 -24.53 -18.70 1.09
C VAL A 59 -25.04 -18.47 2.50
N THR A 60 -25.26 -19.54 3.24
CA THR A 60 -25.66 -19.48 4.63
C THR A 60 -24.55 -18.80 5.44
N VAL A 61 -24.91 -18.04 6.46
CA VAL A 61 -23.98 -17.36 7.38
C VAL A 61 -22.93 -18.34 7.95
N GLU A 62 -23.26 -19.60 8.05
CA GLU A 62 -22.35 -20.69 8.44
C GLU A 62 -21.22 -20.94 7.43
N SER A 63 -21.50 -20.77 6.13
CA SER A 63 -20.46 -20.90 5.09
C SER A 63 -19.49 -19.73 5.09
N GLU A 64 -19.95 -18.52 5.38
CA GLU A 64 -19.06 -17.35 5.56
C GLU A 64 -18.21 -17.46 6.83
N VAL A 65 -18.77 -18.00 7.91
CA VAL A 65 -18.03 -18.25 9.16
C VAL A 65 -17.01 -19.35 8.96
N ALA A 66 -17.32 -20.41 8.18
CA ALA A 66 -16.39 -21.47 7.85
C ALA A 66 -15.25 -20.99 6.93
N LEU A 67 -15.54 -20.08 5.97
CA LEU A 67 -14.52 -19.43 5.14
C LEU A 67 -13.61 -18.48 5.97
N LYS A 68 -14.16 -17.79 6.96
CA LYS A 68 -13.37 -16.97 7.91
C LYS A 68 -12.53 -17.83 8.87
N LYS A 69 -13.02 -19.01 9.24
CA LYS A 69 -12.34 -19.91 10.20
C LYS A 69 -11.19 -20.70 9.59
N ASN A 70 -11.14 -20.83 8.25
CA ASN A 70 -10.03 -21.46 7.51
C ASN A 70 -9.00 -20.45 6.97
N ARG A 71 -9.12 -19.18 7.24
CA ARG A 71 -8.02 -18.24 7.12
C ARG A 71 -7.13 -18.44 8.35
N VAL A 72 -6.22 -19.38 8.26
CA VAL A 72 -5.02 -19.35 9.06
C VAL A 72 -4.39 -18.02 8.76
N GLU A 73 -4.30 -17.13 9.75
CA GLU A 73 -3.48 -15.93 9.64
C GLU A 73 -2.06 -16.40 9.43
N VAL A 74 -1.66 -16.52 8.17
CA VAL A 74 -0.27 -16.80 7.82
C VAL A 74 0.46 -15.51 8.13
N GLU A 75 1.13 -15.47 9.26
CA GLU A 75 2.03 -14.38 9.59
C GLU A 75 3.20 -14.41 8.59
N VAL A 76 3.14 -13.53 7.60
CA VAL A 76 4.18 -13.39 6.60
C VAL A 76 5.25 -12.44 7.15
N GLU A 77 6.33 -13.01 7.68
CA GLU A 77 7.46 -12.22 8.17
C GLU A 77 8.52 -12.06 7.08
N VAL A 78 8.75 -10.81 6.69
CA VAL A 78 9.91 -10.43 5.85
C VAL A 78 11.09 -10.12 6.77
N LYS A 79 12.09 -11.01 6.78
CA LYS A 79 13.27 -10.87 7.65
C LYS A 79 14.21 -9.80 7.09
N ILE A 80 14.33 -8.70 7.82
CA ILE A 80 15.27 -7.63 7.50
C ILE A 80 16.67 -8.05 7.98
N PRO A 81 17.70 -7.99 7.10
CA PRO A 81 19.09 -8.23 7.48
C PRO A 81 19.55 -7.37 8.66
N GLU A 82 20.39 -7.93 9.53
CA GLU A 82 20.89 -7.24 10.73
C GLU A 82 21.65 -5.95 10.38
N GLU A 83 22.32 -5.91 9.23
CA GLU A 83 23.08 -4.78 8.73
C GLU A 83 22.19 -3.57 8.39
N LEU A 84 20.90 -3.81 8.08
CA LEU A 84 19.95 -2.75 7.73
C LEU A 84 19.15 -2.24 8.93
N LYS A 85 19.07 -2.99 10.02
CA LYS A 85 18.30 -2.59 11.21
C LYS A 85 18.80 -1.29 11.86
N PRO A 86 20.13 -1.05 11.99
CA PRO A 86 20.63 0.22 12.52
C PRO A 86 20.17 1.43 11.69
N TRP A 87 20.09 1.29 10.37
CA TRP A 87 19.64 2.37 9.49
C TRP A 87 18.17 2.73 9.68
N LEU A 88 17.30 1.77 9.97
CA LEU A 88 15.91 2.04 10.34
C LEU A 88 15.80 2.84 11.64
N VAL A 89 16.63 2.50 12.63
CA VAL A 89 16.66 3.21 13.91
C VAL A 89 17.22 4.63 13.75
N GLU A 90 18.31 4.78 12.97
CA GLU A 90 18.91 6.07 12.70
C GLU A 90 17.97 6.98 11.90
N ASP A 91 17.31 6.47 10.87
CA ASP A 91 16.32 7.20 10.09
C ASP A 91 15.18 7.71 10.99
N TRP A 92 14.64 6.83 11.84
CA TRP A 92 13.61 7.21 12.80
C TRP A 92 14.10 8.31 13.77
N ASP A 93 15.29 8.19 14.32
CA ASP A 93 15.86 9.18 15.26
C ASP A 93 16.08 10.52 14.56
N LEU A 94 16.66 10.51 13.35
CA LEU A 94 16.90 11.72 12.55
C LEU A 94 15.61 12.49 12.28
N VAL A 95 14.55 11.80 11.89
CA VAL A 95 13.29 12.46 11.51
C VAL A 95 12.45 12.82 12.73
N THR A 96 12.23 11.88 13.64
CA THR A 96 11.24 12.07 14.71
C THR A 96 11.82 12.84 15.91
N ARG A 97 13.07 12.57 16.29
CA ARG A 97 13.72 13.20 17.46
C ARG A 97 14.57 14.41 17.09
N GLN A 98 15.42 14.28 16.06
CA GLN A 98 16.28 15.38 15.63
C GLN A 98 15.60 16.38 14.71
N LYS A 99 14.37 16.09 14.25
CA LYS A 99 13.57 16.96 13.37
C LYS A 99 14.32 17.35 12.10
N LYS A 100 14.97 16.36 11.51
CA LYS A 100 15.62 16.47 10.20
C LYS A 100 14.75 15.84 9.13
N LEU A 101 14.89 16.31 7.90
CA LEU A 101 14.21 15.82 6.73
C LEU A 101 15.20 15.24 5.74
N PHE A 102 14.86 14.12 5.15
CA PHE A 102 15.62 13.57 4.04
C PHE A 102 15.56 14.54 2.84
N GLN A 103 16.71 14.78 2.20
CA GLN A 103 16.80 15.67 1.05
C GLN A 103 16.10 15.07 -0.16
N LEU A 104 15.13 15.78 -0.70
CA LEU A 104 14.37 15.39 -1.86
C LEU A 104 14.53 16.41 -3.00
N PRO A 105 14.59 15.96 -4.25
CA PRO A 105 14.65 14.58 -4.72
C PRO A 105 15.93 13.87 -4.25
N ALA A 106 15.81 12.55 -3.98
CA ALA A 106 16.95 11.71 -3.59
C ALA A 106 18.02 11.68 -4.71
N LYS A 107 19.29 11.57 -4.33
CA LYS A 107 20.40 11.42 -5.29
C LYS A 107 20.29 10.11 -6.06
N GLU A 108 19.98 9.04 -5.32
CA GLU A 108 19.58 7.74 -5.87
C GLU A 108 18.15 7.48 -5.43
N ASN A 109 17.23 7.51 -6.38
CA ASN A 109 15.82 7.30 -6.10
C ASN A 109 15.48 5.81 -6.09
N VAL A 110 14.26 5.48 -5.70
CA VAL A 110 13.80 4.09 -5.60
C VAL A 110 13.88 3.37 -6.94
N ASP A 111 13.56 4.04 -8.04
CA ASP A 111 13.64 3.45 -9.38
C ASP A 111 15.08 3.10 -9.77
N ASP A 112 16.04 3.99 -9.49
CA ASP A 112 17.46 3.74 -9.76
C ASP A 112 17.96 2.50 -8.99
N ILE A 113 17.60 2.40 -7.71
CA ILE A 113 17.96 1.27 -6.85
C ILE A 113 17.37 -0.05 -7.36
N LEU A 114 16.10 -0.03 -7.76
CA LEU A 114 15.41 -1.21 -8.29
C LEU A 114 15.98 -1.64 -9.65
N GLU A 115 16.29 -0.69 -10.53
CA GLU A 115 16.92 -0.97 -11.81
C GLU A 115 18.33 -1.55 -11.66
N GLU A 116 19.13 -1.03 -10.74
CA GLU A 116 20.45 -1.56 -10.45
C GLU A 116 20.38 -3.01 -9.96
N TYR A 117 19.48 -3.30 -9.03
CA TYR A 117 19.24 -4.66 -8.58
C TYR A 117 18.84 -5.59 -9.72
N ALA A 118 17.90 -5.18 -10.57
CA ALA A 118 17.48 -5.97 -11.72
C ALA A 118 18.65 -6.26 -12.68
N LYS A 119 19.47 -5.26 -13.00
CA LYS A 119 20.67 -5.40 -13.84
C LYS A 119 21.68 -6.38 -13.22
N CYS A 120 21.97 -6.23 -11.93
CA CYS A 120 22.90 -7.12 -11.21
C CYS A 120 22.41 -8.57 -11.20
N THR A 121 21.12 -8.78 -10.97
CA THR A 121 20.55 -10.12 -10.88
C THR A 121 20.49 -10.81 -12.25
N LYS A 122 20.15 -10.08 -13.32
CA LYS A 122 20.12 -10.60 -14.69
C LYS A 122 21.49 -10.89 -15.24
N SER A 123 22.53 -10.20 -14.79
CA SER A 123 23.91 -10.45 -15.23
C SER A 123 24.51 -11.74 -14.65
N GLN A 124 23.86 -12.36 -13.65
CA GLN A 124 24.30 -13.64 -13.10
C GLN A 124 23.86 -14.80 -14.01
N PRO A 125 24.74 -15.76 -14.32
CA PRO A 125 24.37 -16.92 -15.11
C PRO A 125 23.38 -17.80 -14.33
N SER A 126 22.10 -17.71 -14.63
CA SER A 126 21.09 -18.55 -14.04
C SER A 126 19.92 -18.81 -15.00
N ALA A 127 19.25 -19.97 -14.82
CA ALA A 127 18.25 -20.53 -15.69
C ALA A 127 17.18 -19.53 -16.21
N ASP A 128 16.73 -19.76 -17.40
CA ASP A 128 15.93 -18.96 -18.32
C ASP A 128 14.65 -18.27 -17.82
N ASN A 129 14.18 -18.57 -16.61
CA ASN A 129 12.94 -17.98 -16.05
C ASN A 129 13.17 -16.92 -14.96
N LYS A 130 14.41 -16.69 -14.50
CA LYS A 130 14.69 -15.72 -13.42
C LYS A 130 14.54 -14.28 -13.87
N GLU A 131 14.83 -14.00 -15.12
CA GLU A 131 14.84 -12.64 -15.66
C GLU A 131 13.43 -12.03 -15.62
N TYR A 132 12.44 -12.77 -16.11
CA TYR A 132 11.03 -12.33 -16.09
C TYR A 132 10.50 -12.15 -14.66
N ALA A 133 10.80 -13.08 -13.77
CA ALA A 133 10.35 -13.03 -12.39
C ALA A 133 10.96 -11.84 -11.62
N VAL A 134 12.21 -11.48 -11.89
CA VAL A 134 12.86 -10.29 -11.30
C VAL A 134 12.16 -9.01 -11.72
N ASP A 135 11.83 -8.86 -13.01
CA ASP A 135 11.14 -7.67 -13.51
C ASP A 135 9.74 -7.53 -12.88
N GLU A 136 9.03 -8.64 -12.74
CA GLU A 136 7.71 -8.64 -12.11
C GLU A 136 7.78 -8.25 -10.62
N VAL A 137 8.76 -8.79 -9.89
CA VAL A 137 8.97 -8.46 -8.47
C VAL A 137 9.38 -7.00 -8.31
N VAL A 138 10.31 -6.50 -9.12
CA VAL A 138 10.75 -5.11 -9.11
C VAL A 138 9.60 -4.17 -9.44
N GLY A 139 8.81 -4.49 -10.46
CA GLY A 139 7.60 -3.75 -10.79
C GLY A 139 6.59 -3.72 -9.65
N GLY A 140 6.37 -4.86 -8.99
CA GLY A 140 5.50 -4.97 -7.83
C GLY A 140 5.97 -4.13 -6.64
N ILE A 141 7.26 -4.16 -6.29
CA ILE A 141 7.84 -3.33 -5.23
C ILE A 141 7.62 -1.84 -5.53
N LYS A 142 7.86 -1.42 -6.77
CA LYS A 142 7.67 -0.04 -7.21
C LYS A 142 6.21 0.40 -7.08
N GLU A 143 5.26 -0.40 -7.55
CA GLU A 143 3.84 -0.10 -7.43
C GLU A 143 3.40 0.01 -5.97
N TYR A 144 3.80 -0.94 -5.12
CA TYR A 144 3.52 -0.89 -3.69
C TYR A 144 4.10 0.35 -3.02
N PHE A 145 5.34 0.69 -3.35
CA PHE A 145 5.97 1.89 -2.83
C PHE A 145 5.18 3.15 -3.19
N ASN A 146 4.79 3.31 -4.46
CA ASN A 146 4.03 4.46 -4.93
C ASN A 146 2.66 4.60 -4.24
N VAL A 147 2.00 3.49 -3.91
CA VAL A 147 0.71 3.50 -3.20
C VAL A 147 0.88 3.71 -1.70
N MET A 148 1.89 3.09 -1.09
CA MET A 148 2.04 3.05 0.36
C MET A 148 2.76 4.25 0.95
N LEU A 149 3.60 4.95 0.18
CA LEU A 149 4.43 6.03 0.72
C LEU A 149 3.60 7.04 1.51
N GLY A 150 2.62 7.66 0.87
CA GLY A 150 1.80 8.70 1.46
C GLY A 150 0.87 8.23 2.58
N THR A 151 0.57 6.93 2.65
CA THR A 151 -0.42 6.39 3.60
C THR A 151 0.22 5.73 4.82
N GLN A 152 1.37 5.06 4.65
CA GLN A 152 1.92 4.18 5.69
C GLN A 152 3.42 4.31 5.95
N LEU A 153 4.20 4.94 5.07
CA LEU A 153 5.65 4.97 5.17
C LEU A 153 6.24 6.27 5.70
N LEU A 154 5.46 7.34 5.74
CA LEU A 154 5.92 8.65 6.22
C LEU A 154 5.64 8.82 7.70
N TYR A 155 6.62 9.37 8.42
CA TYR A 155 6.41 9.90 9.76
C TYR A 155 5.59 11.19 9.69
N GLU A 156 4.92 11.54 10.76
CA GLU A 156 4.06 12.73 10.84
C GLU A 156 4.84 14.00 10.47
N PHE A 157 6.07 14.11 10.93
CA PHE A 157 6.94 15.25 10.64
C PHE A 157 7.26 15.42 9.14
N GLU A 158 7.19 14.37 8.32
CA GLU A 158 7.45 14.43 6.87
C GLU A 158 6.22 14.83 6.04
N ARG A 159 5.02 14.85 6.65
CA ARG A 159 3.77 15.10 5.92
C ARG A 159 3.72 16.43 5.16
N PRO A 160 4.15 17.57 5.74
CA PRO A 160 4.18 18.82 4.99
C PRO A 160 5.16 18.78 3.80
N GLN A 161 6.33 18.15 3.94
CA GLN A 161 7.27 17.96 2.84
C GLN A 161 6.64 17.14 1.71
N TYR A 162 5.94 16.07 2.04
CA TYR A 162 5.22 15.25 1.06
C TYR A 162 4.17 16.06 0.30
N ALA A 163 3.40 16.89 1.00
CA ALA A 163 2.42 17.76 0.36
C ALA A 163 3.08 18.75 -0.61
N GLU A 164 4.22 19.35 -0.24
CA GLU A 164 4.99 20.23 -1.11
C GLU A 164 5.55 19.48 -2.34
N ILE A 165 6.02 18.25 -2.17
CA ILE A 165 6.50 17.39 -3.27
C ILE A 165 5.38 17.09 -4.27
N LEU A 166 4.18 16.75 -3.80
CA LEU A 166 3.05 16.47 -4.69
C LEU A 166 2.63 17.70 -5.51
N LEU A 167 2.76 18.89 -4.94
CA LEU A 167 2.48 20.13 -5.65
C LEU A 167 3.58 20.50 -6.65
N ALA A 168 4.84 20.24 -6.30
CA ALA A 168 5.98 20.55 -7.16
C ALA A 168 6.14 19.57 -8.33
N TYR A 169 5.75 18.32 -8.14
CA TYR A 169 5.92 17.20 -9.10
C TYR A 169 4.62 16.41 -9.28
N PRO A 170 3.54 17.02 -9.80
CA PRO A 170 2.21 16.40 -9.83
C PRO A 170 2.13 15.13 -10.69
N ASP A 171 2.95 15.05 -11.74
CA ASP A 171 2.95 13.93 -12.71
C ASP A 171 4.12 12.96 -12.53
N VAL A 172 4.94 13.15 -11.47
CA VAL A 172 6.11 12.30 -11.22
C VAL A 172 5.78 11.28 -10.13
N PRO A 173 5.97 9.97 -10.39
CA PRO A 173 5.82 8.94 -9.36
C PRO A 173 6.74 9.20 -8.18
N VAL A 174 6.28 8.96 -6.95
CA VAL A 174 7.09 9.21 -5.75
C VAL A 174 8.33 8.32 -5.68
N SER A 175 8.34 7.19 -6.38
CA SER A 175 9.51 6.33 -6.54
C SER A 175 10.68 7.00 -7.28
N HIS A 176 10.42 8.02 -8.10
CA HIS A 176 11.44 8.84 -8.76
C HIS A 176 11.97 9.99 -7.88
N ILE A 177 11.38 10.20 -6.71
CA ILE A 177 11.70 11.34 -5.84
C ILE A 177 12.31 10.87 -4.53
N TYR A 178 11.77 9.81 -3.94
CA TYR A 178 12.21 9.25 -2.67
C TYR A 178 13.31 8.22 -2.84
N GLY A 179 14.06 7.95 -1.78
CA GLY A 179 15.25 7.09 -1.82
C GLY A 179 15.21 5.90 -0.87
N ALA A 180 16.40 5.34 -0.63
CA ALA A 180 16.61 4.10 0.11
C ALA A 180 15.99 4.05 1.51
N PRO A 181 16.02 5.10 2.35
CA PRO A 181 15.43 5.02 3.69
C PRO A 181 13.93 4.74 3.64
N HIS A 182 13.21 5.43 2.77
CA HIS A 182 11.78 5.23 2.60
C HIS A 182 11.45 3.87 1.98
N LEU A 183 12.28 3.39 1.04
CA LEU A 183 12.16 2.05 0.47
C LEU A 183 12.37 0.98 1.56
N LEU A 184 13.34 1.17 2.46
CA LEU A 184 13.56 0.21 3.55
C LEU A 184 12.37 0.15 4.51
N ARG A 185 11.70 1.28 4.78
CA ARG A 185 10.46 1.30 5.59
C ARG A 185 9.33 0.45 4.97
N LEU A 186 9.27 0.35 3.63
CA LEU A 186 8.30 -0.53 2.96
C LEU A 186 8.45 -1.98 3.44
N PHE A 187 9.66 -2.48 3.57
CA PHE A 187 9.91 -3.87 3.95
C PHE A 187 9.52 -4.18 5.40
N VAL A 188 9.43 -3.19 6.26
CA VAL A 188 8.87 -3.35 7.62
C VAL A 188 7.35 -3.61 7.57
N ARG A 189 6.66 -3.06 6.57
CA ARG A 189 5.20 -3.12 6.44
C ARG A 189 4.70 -4.17 5.46
N ILE A 190 5.50 -4.53 4.46
CA ILE A 190 5.06 -5.37 3.33
C ILE A 190 4.59 -6.76 3.76
N GLY A 191 5.17 -7.32 4.82
CA GLY A 191 4.77 -8.64 5.34
C GLY A 191 3.30 -8.70 5.74
N THR A 192 2.81 -7.69 6.44
CA THR A 192 1.39 -7.58 6.82
C THR A 192 0.49 -7.52 5.59
N MET A 193 0.92 -6.84 4.53
CA MET A 193 0.13 -6.75 3.31
C MET A 193 0.12 -8.06 2.52
N LEU A 194 1.26 -8.74 2.44
CA LEU A 194 1.37 -10.04 1.77
C LEU A 194 0.46 -11.09 2.41
N ALA A 195 0.23 -11.02 3.73
CA ALA A 195 -0.68 -11.90 4.45
C ALA A 195 -2.13 -11.80 3.97
N TYR A 196 -2.53 -10.67 3.38
CA TYR A 196 -3.89 -10.45 2.83
C TYR A 196 -3.99 -10.74 1.33
N MET A 197 -2.87 -11.00 0.65
CA MET A 197 -2.89 -11.30 -0.78
C MET A 197 -3.36 -12.74 -1.04
N PRO A 198 -4.16 -12.98 -2.07
CA PRO A 198 -4.61 -14.33 -2.44
C PRO A 198 -3.52 -15.08 -3.23
N LEU A 199 -2.34 -15.23 -2.61
CA LEU A 199 -1.23 -15.99 -3.17
C LEU A 199 -1.26 -17.44 -2.67
N ASP A 200 -0.94 -18.38 -3.54
CA ASP A 200 -0.66 -19.75 -3.10
C ASP A 200 0.70 -19.81 -2.36
N GLU A 201 0.90 -20.85 -1.56
CA GLU A 201 2.09 -21.02 -0.72
C GLU A 201 3.40 -21.00 -1.53
N LYS A 202 3.41 -21.59 -2.73
CA LYS A 202 4.61 -21.66 -3.58
C LYS A 202 4.96 -20.28 -4.14
N SER A 203 3.97 -19.56 -4.62
CA SER A 203 4.13 -18.19 -5.11
C SER A 203 4.59 -17.24 -4.01
N LEU A 204 4.04 -17.39 -2.80
CA LEU A 204 4.45 -16.62 -1.64
C LEU A 204 5.91 -16.88 -1.25
N LEU A 205 6.31 -18.17 -1.17
CA LEU A 205 7.70 -18.54 -0.85
C LEU A 205 8.69 -18.02 -1.91
N LEU A 206 8.31 -18.09 -3.18
CA LEU A 206 9.13 -17.57 -4.26
C LEU A 206 9.30 -16.06 -4.15
N LEU A 207 8.21 -15.33 -3.92
CA LEU A 207 8.22 -13.87 -3.72
C LEU A 207 9.10 -13.49 -2.52
N LEU A 208 8.93 -14.15 -1.38
CA LEU A 208 9.75 -13.92 -0.19
C LEU A 208 11.24 -14.16 -0.47
N GLY A 209 11.59 -15.15 -1.29
CA GLY A 209 12.96 -15.37 -1.75
C GLY A 209 13.53 -14.18 -2.50
N TYR A 210 12.79 -13.62 -3.45
CA TYR A 210 13.21 -12.42 -4.19
C TYR A 210 13.30 -11.18 -3.30
N LEU A 211 12.34 -10.97 -2.39
CA LEU A 211 12.39 -9.86 -1.44
C LEU A 211 13.62 -9.95 -0.52
N HIS A 212 13.94 -11.16 -0.08
CA HIS A 212 15.13 -11.39 0.74
C HIS A 212 16.44 -11.14 -0.03
N ASP A 213 16.52 -11.57 -1.30
CA ASP A 213 17.68 -11.31 -2.15
C ASP A 213 17.83 -9.81 -2.45
N PHE A 214 16.73 -9.09 -2.63
CA PHE A 214 16.75 -7.64 -2.76
C PHE A 214 17.24 -6.95 -1.47
N LEU A 215 16.77 -7.36 -0.31
CA LEU A 215 17.25 -6.84 0.97
C LEU A 215 18.73 -7.10 1.19
N LYS A 216 19.26 -8.25 0.76
CA LYS A 216 20.70 -8.52 0.75
C LYS A 216 21.48 -7.57 -0.18
N HIS A 217 20.90 -7.25 -1.35
CA HIS A 217 21.48 -6.25 -2.25
C HIS A 217 21.55 -4.88 -1.58
N LEU A 218 20.50 -4.43 -0.90
CA LEU A 218 20.52 -3.19 -0.13
C LEU A 218 21.56 -3.22 0.99
N ALA A 219 21.70 -4.35 1.69
CA ALA A 219 22.68 -4.51 2.77
C ALA A 219 24.13 -4.39 2.24
N LYS A 220 24.43 -4.99 1.10
CA LYS A 220 25.75 -4.90 0.45
C LYS A 220 26.10 -3.48 0.05
N ASN A 221 25.11 -2.70 -0.37
CA ASN A 221 25.27 -1.32 -0.84
C ASN A 221 24.91 -0.28 0.24
N SER A 222 24.74 -0.71 1.48
CA SER A 222 24.22 0.13 2.57
C SER A 222 25.06 1.40 2.79
N ALA A 223 26.37 1.33 2.69
CA ALA A 223 27.26 2.48 2.86
C ALA A 223 27.10 3.59 1.79
N LEU A 224 26.58 3.23 0.61
CA LEU A 224 26.28 4.16 -0.47
C LEU A 224 24.86 4.71 -0.37
N LEU A 225 23.90 3.84 -0.01
CA LEU A 225 22.48 4.12 -0.03
C LEU A 225 21.98 4.84 1.22
N PHE A 226 22.66 4.65 2.36
CA PHE A 226 22.23 5.20 3.64
C PHE A 226 23.30 6.08 4.23
N THR A 227 23.02 7.35 4.43
CA THR A 227 23.91 8.29 5.11
C THR A 227 23.12 9.39 5.82
N ALA A 228 23.52 9.68 7.06
CA ALA A 228 22.95 10.78 7.84
C ALA A 228 23.17 12.17 7.19
N ARG A 229 24.13 12.27 6.23
CA ARG A 229 24.41 13.51 5.50
C ARG A 229 23.31 13.91 4.52
N ASP A 230 22.47 12.96 4.13
CA ASP A 230 21.34 13.23 3.24
C ASP A 230 20.12 13.79 4.00
N TYR A 231 20.25 14.02 5.31
CA TYR A 231 19.23 14.65 6.13
C TYR A 231 19.62 16.06 6.50
N GLN A 232 18.69 17.00 6.37
CA GLN A 232 18.86 18.41 6.70
C GLN A 232 17.98 18.79 7.87
N VAL A 233 18.47 19.72 8.70
CA VAL A 233 17.66 20.33 9.76
C VAL A 233 16.52 21.11 9.11
N ALA A 234 15.29 20.84 9.55
CA ALA A 234 14.12 21.56 9.07
C ALA A 234 14.17 23.03 9.51
N SER A 235 13.69 23.92 8.62
CA SER A 235 13.62 25.35 8.94
C SER A 235 12.59 25.65 10.04
N ALA A 236 12.72 26.78 10.71
CA ALA A 236 11.75 27.23 11.70
C ALA A 236 10.33 27.36 11.10
N GLU A 237 10.23 27.80 9.86
CA GLU A 237 8.96 27.87 9.13
C GLU A 237 8.34 26.47 8.91
N TYR A 238 9.17 25.49 8.57
CA TYR A 238 8.72 24.12 8.43
C TYR A 238 8.17 23.54 9.75
N HIS A 239 8.83 23.82 10.85
CA HIS A 239 8.35 23.39 12.19
C HIS A 239 6.94 23.90 12.48
N HIS A 240 6.60 25.13 12.06
CA HIS A 240 5.25 25.67 12.22
C HIS A 240 4.20 24.97 11.34
N LYS A 241 4.62 24.43 10.20
CA LYS A 241 3.72 23.65 9.32
C LYS A 241 3.52 22.23 9.81
N ALA A 242 4.46 21.68 10.56
CA ALA A 242 4.49 20.29 11.02
C ALA A 242 3.89 20.07 12.41
N LEU A 243 3.42 21.14 13.08
CA LEU A 243 2.67 21.12 14.33
C LEU A 243 1.18 21.02 14.06
#